data_e8c0b544a99eab2f5d28a1fecbe1cb14
#
_entry.id   e8c0b544a99eab2f5d28a1fecbe1cb14
#
_cell.length_a   1.000
_cell.length_b   1.000
_cell.length_c   1.000
_cell.angle_alpha   90.00
_cell.angle_beta   90.00
_cell.angle_gamma   90.00
#
_symmetry.space_group_name_H-M   'P 1'
#
loop_
_entity.id
_entity.type
_entity.pdbx_description
1 polymer ?
#
loop_
_entity_poly.entity_id
_entity_poly.type
_entity_poly.pdbx_seq_one_letter_code
_entity_poly.pdbx_strand_id
1 'polypeptide(L)'
;MSEKPRILLVDDEPSIVKMVGKRLEIEGFTVLIAIDGQEGLTKAQTEKPDLIILDLMLPKLNGYEVCTMLKQDTRHQQIPVIIFTAKTQEKDEKMAVDCGANAFVRKPFRAQELIERIHALLAARPQAGGASS
;
A
#
# COMPACT_ATOMS: atom_id res chain seq x y z
N MET A 1 10.48 -17.12 -15.31
CA MET A 1 9.24 -17.34 -14.60
C MET A 1 8.95 -16.17 -13.68
N SER A 2 7.79 -15.63 -13.76
CA SER A 2 7.45 -14.48 -12.94
C SER A 2 6.86 -14.94 -11.61
N GLU A 3 7.30 -14.29 -10.56
CA GLU A 3 6.72 -14.51 -9.26
C GLU A 3 5.47 -13.66 -9.12
N LYS A 4 4.59 -14.09 -8.23
CA LYS A 4 3.41 -13.29 -7.92
C LYS A 4 3.84 -11.98 -7.28
N PRO A 5 3.25 -10.85 -7.68
CA PRO A 5 3.53 -9.60 -6.98
C PRO A 5 3.17 -9.71 -5.50
N ARG A 6 3.96 -9.08 -4.68
CA ARG A 6 3.81 -9.12 -3.21
C ARG A 6 3.22 -7.81 -2.75
N ILE A 7 2.08 -7.89 -2.08
CA ILE A 7 1.34 -6.71 -1.59
C ILE A 7 1.43 -6.71 -0.07
N LEU A 8 1.86 -5.60 0.51
CA LEU A 8 1.83 -5.41 1.96
C LEU A 8 0.55 -4.66 2.30
N LEU A 9 -0.31 -5.29 3.09
CA LEU A 9 -1.56 -4.69 3.55
C LEU A 9 -1.40 -4.29 5.00
N VAL A 10 -1.51 -3.00 5.29
CA VAL A 10 -1.32 -2.46 6.63
C VAL A 10 -2.64 -1.90 7.14
N ASP A 11 -3.28 -2.60 8.04
CA ASP A 11 -4.56 -2.22 8.62
C ASP A 11 -4.74 -2.99 9.92
N ASP A 12 -5.25 -2.34 10.96
CA ASP A 12 -5.46 -2.98 12.25
C ASP A 12 -6.86 -3.57 12.43
N GLU A 13 -7.71 -3.45 11.43
CA GLU A 13 -9.09 -3.89 11.48
C GLU A 13 -9.19 -5.32 10.92
N PRO A 14 -9.45 -6.34 11.77
CA PRO A 14 -9.39 -7.74 11.29
C PRO A 14 -10.32 -8.04 10.13
N SER A 15 -11.52 -7.43 10.11
CA SER A 15 -12.46 -7.69 9.02
C SER A 15 -11.95 -7.18 7.69
N ILE A 16 -11.29 -6.04 7.69
CA ILE A 16 -10.71 -5.47 6.46
C ILE A 16 -9.54 -6.33 6.00
N VAL A 17 -8.66 -6.70 6.93
CA VAL A 17 -7.50 -7.53 6.61
C VAL A 17 -7.94 -8.84 5.98
N LYS A 18 -8.97 -9.48 6.56
CA LYS A 18 -9.46 -10.75 6.05
C LYS A 18 -10.10 -10.59 4.66
N MET A 19 -10.98 -9.61 4.52
CA MET A 19 -11.72 -9.40 3.26
C MET A 19 -10.78 -9.01 2.13
N VAL A 20 -9.96 -7.99 2.35
CA VAL A 20 -9.06 -7.49 1.32
C VAL A 20 -7.95 -8.50 1.03
N GLY A 21 -7.39 -9.09 2.07
CA GLY A 21 -6.33 -10.09 1.89
C GLY A 21 -6.79 -11.26 1.06
N LYS A 22 -8.00 -11.78 1.32
CA LYS A 22 -8.52 -12.89 0.56
C LYS A 22 -8.75 -12.51 -0.91
N ARG A 23 -9.31 -11.31 -1.15
CA ARG A 23 -9.52 -10.87 -2.53
C ARG A 23 -8.21 -10.74 -3.27
N LEU A 24 -7.18 -10.22 -2.62
CA LEU A 24 -5.88 -10.09 -3.24
C LEU A 24 -5.29 -11.44 -3.61
N GLU A 25 -5.44 -12.42 -2.72
CA GLU A 25 -4.96 -13.78 -3.02
C GLU A 25 -5.69 -14.38 -4.21
N ILE A 26 -6.99 -14.18 -4.28
CA ILE A 26 -7.79 -14.65 -5.41
C ILE A 26 -7.30 -14.03 -6.72
N GLU A 27 -6.88 -12.77 -6.67
CA GLU A 27 -6.39 -12.07 -7.85
C GLU A 27 -4.96 -12.46 -8.23
N GLY A 28 -4.33 -13.33 -7.46
CA GLY A 28 -3.00 -13.83 -7.80
C GLY A 28 -1.86 -13.15 -7.11
N PHE A 29 -2.12 -12.36 -6.06
CA PHE A 29 -1.07 -11.67 -5.32
C PHE A 29 -0.65 -12.47 -4.09
N THR A 30 0.60 -12.32 -3.68
CA THR A 30 1.06 -12.79 -2.37
C THR A 30 0.84 -11.65 -1.39
N VAL A 31 0.20 -11.93 -0.26
CA VAL A 31 -0.20 -10.89 0.70
C VAL A 31 0.63 -10.98 1.96
N LEU A 32 1.21 -9.85 2.34
CA LEU A 32 1.88 -9.68 3.63
C LEU A 32 1.00 -8.78 4.47
N ILE A 33 0.90 -9.05 5.77
CA ILE A 33 -0.01 -8.31 6.66
C ILE A 33 0.79 -7.62 7.75
N ALA A 34 0.43 -6.37 8.05
CA ALA A 34 0.91 -5.65 9.22
C ALA A 34 -0.29 -5.00 9.89
N ILE A 35 -0.29 -4.95 11.20
CA ILE A 35 -1.45 -4.49 11.97
C ILE A 35 -1.23 -3.14 12.65
N ASP A 36 -0.05 -2.56 12.51
CA ASP A 36 0.19 -1.19 12.99
C ASP A 36 1.24 -0.55 12.10
N GLY A 37 1.42 0.75 12.27
CA GLY A 37 2.32 1.50 11.40
C GLY A 37 3.78 1.10 11.55
N GLN A 38 4.21 0.77 12.77
CA GLN A 38 5.59 0.36 12.99
C GLN A 38 5.89 -0.96 12.30
N GLU A 39 4.99 -1.92 12.45
CA GLU A 39 5.14 -3.21 11.77
C GLU A 39 5.11 -3.03 10.27
N GLY A 40 4.21 -2.15 9.78
CA GLY A 40 4.13 -1.85 8.36
C GLY A 40 5.42 -1.30 7.81
N LEU A 41 6.01 -0.33 8.52
CA LEU A 41 7.27 0.26 8.09
C LEU A 41 8.38 -0.78 8.09
N THR A 42 8.48 -1.57 9.16
CA THR A 42 9.52 -2.60 9.25
C THR A 42 9.39 -3.62 8.13
N LYS A 43 8.17 -4.11 7.87
CA LYS A 43 7.97 -5.10 6.81
C LYS A 43 8.23 -4.49 5.43
N ALA A 44 7.86 -3.24 5.21
CA ALA A 44 8.16 -2.59 3.94
C ALA A 44 9.66 -2.55 3.69
N GLN A 45 10.44 -2.27 4.73
CA GLN A 45 11.88 -2.17 4.61
C GLN A 45 12.55 -3.53 4.46
N THR A 46 12.08 -4.54 5.17
CA THR A 46 12.73 -5.84 5.17
C THR A 46 12.23 -6.78 4.09
N GLU A 47 10.93 -6.73 3.79
CA GLU A 47 10.31 -7.62 2.80
C GLU A 47 10.28 -7.05 1.41
N LYS A 48 10.44 -5.74 1.28
CA LYS A 48 10.47 -5.03 -0.01
C LYS A 48 9.31 -5.45 -0.91
N PRO A 49 8.07 -5.19 -0.49
CA PRO A 49 6.92 -5.57 -1.30
C PRO A 49 6.86 -4.78 -2.60
N ASP A 50 6.06 -5.26 -3.53
CA ASP A 50 5.87 -4.60 -4.81
C ASP A 50 4.91 -3.43 -4.72
N LEU A 51 4.02 -3.44 -3.72
CA LEU A 51 3.05 -2.38 -3.49
C LEU A 51 2.59 -2.43 -2.04
N ILE A 52 2.21 -1.29 -1.49
CA ILE A 52 1.74 -1.19 -0.12
C ILE A 52 0.34 -0.57 -0.11
N ILE A 53 -0.58 -1.21 0.60
CA ILE A 53 -1.91 -0.65 0.89
C ILE A 53 -1.91 -0.27 2.36
N LEU A 54 -2.21 0.98 2.67
CA LEU A 54 -1.88 1.56 3.96
C LEU A 54 -3.05 2.38 4.48
N ASP A 55 -3.60 1.99 5.63
CA ASP A 55 -4.63 2.77 6.29
C ASP A 55 -3.99 3.97 6.99
N LEU A 56 -4.71 5.08 7.06
CA LEU A 56 -4.25 6.26 7.78
C LEU A 56 -4.37 6.11 9.29
N MET A 57 -5.42 5.42 9.73
CA MET A 57 -5.77 5.34 11.14
C MET A 57 -5.12 4.13 11.79
N LEU A 58 -3.81 4.21 11.99
CA LEU A 58 -3.04 3.08 12.53
C LEU A 58 -2.49 3.42 13.91
N PRO A 59 -2.40 2.41 14.81
CA PRO A 59 -1.66 2.58 16.07
C PRO A 59 -0.17 2.79 15.82
N LYS A 60 0.49 3.40 16.76
CA LYS A 60 1.94 3.63 16.82
C LYS A 60 2.42 4.65 15.83
N LEU A 61 2.45 4.33 14.54
CA LEU A 61 2.73 5.30 13.49
C LEU A 61 1.52 5.33 12.57
N ASN A 62 1.03 6.54 12.27
CA ASN A 62 -0.11 6.63 11.35
C ASN A 62 0.36 6.46 9.91
N GLY A 63 -0.60 6.29 9.00
CA GLY A 63 -0.28 6.00 7.61
C GLY A 63 0.51 7.10 6.91
N TYR A 64 0.27 8.36 7.26
CA TYR A 64 1.04 9.46 6.66
C TYR A 64 2.50 9.36 7.04
N GLU A 65 2.77 9.06 8.30
CA GLU A 65 4.15 8.93 8.78
C GLU A 65 4.87 7.80 8.08
N VAL A 66 4.22 6.65 7.97
CA VAL A 66 4.81 5.50 7.28
C VAL A 66 5.09 5.84 5.82
N CYS A 67 4.13 6.43 5.14
CA CYS A 67 4.29 6.78 3.73
C CYS A 67 5.43 7.78 3.54
N THR A 68 5.46 8.82 4.37
CA THR A 68 6.50 9.84 4.28
C THR A 68 7.88 9.22 4.47
N MET A 69 8.03 8.37 5.47
CA MET A 69 9.31 7.74 5.74
C MET A 69 9.77 6.86 4.59
N LEU A 70 8.85 6.10 3.98
CA LEU A 70 9.19 5.26 2.84
C LEU A 70 9.57 6.11 1.62
N LYS A 71 8.84 7.18 1.37
CA LYS A 71 9.10 8.02 0.19
C LYS A 71 10.36 8.85 0.32
N GLN A 72 10.84 9.06 1.54
CA GLN A 72 12.12 9.75 1.78
C GLN A 72 13.32 8.81 1.73
N ASP A 73 13.09 7.51 1.69
CA ASP A 73 14.16 6.51 1.68
C ASP A 73 14.43 6.09 0.24
N THR A 74 15.61 6.39 -0.27
CA THR A 74 15.94 6.09 -1.66
C THR A 74 15.85 4.61 -1.99
N ARG A 75 15.95 3.73 -0.98
CA ARG A 75 15.84 2.29 -1.21
C ARG A 75 14.40 1.84 -1.39
N HIS A 76 13.42 2.64 -0.95
CA HIS A 76 12.02 2.21 -0.92
C HIS A 76 11.07 3.20 -1.58
N GLN A 77 11.57 4.36 -2.02
CA GLN A 77 10.70 5.42 -2.52
C GLN A 77 9.94 5.04 -3.78
N GLN A 78 10.38 4.01 -4.48
CA GLN A 78 9.72 3.58 -5.71
C GLN A 78 8.59 2.60 -5.48
N ILE A 79 8.41 2.11 -4.26
CA ILE A 79 7.32 1.21 -3.95
C ILE A 79 6.01 2.00 -3.99
N PRO A 80 5.05 1.65 -4.85
CA PRO A 80 3.77 2.36 -4.88
C PRO A 80 3.01 2.20 -3.58
N VAL A 81 2.40 3.28 -3.11
CA VAL A 81 1.62 3.28 -1.87
C VAL A 81 0.21 3.74 -2.18
N ILE A 82 -0.79 2.93 -1.80
CA ILE A 82 -2.19 3.30 -1.85
C ILE A 82 -2.63 3.58 -0.42
N ILE A 83 -3.08 4.80 -0.17
CA ILE A 83 -3.68 5.14 1.12
C ILE A 83 -5.17 4.79 1.03
N PHE A 84 -5.69 4.02 2.00
CA PHE A 84 -7.11 3.75 2.02
C PHE A 84 -7.65 3.96 3.44
N THR A 85 -8.75 4.70 3.56
CA THR A 85 -9.22 5.10 4.86
C THR A 85 -10.68 5.54 4.82
N ALA A 86 -11.34 5.48 5.99
CA ALA A 86 -12.69 6.02 6.17
C ALA A 86 -12.70 7.55 6.27
N LYS A 87 -11.54 8.18 6.42
CA LYS A 87 -11.48 9.65 6.49
C LYS A 87 -11.78 10.25 5.13
N THR A 88 -12.63 11.27 5.11
CA THR A 88 -13.15 11.81 3.87
C THR A 88 -12.98 13.32 3.72
N GLN A 89 -12.27 13.99 4.63
CA GLN A 89 -12.06 15.42 4.52
C GLN A 89 -11.02 15.74 3.46
N GLU A 90 -11.15 16.91 2.84
CA GLU A 90 -10.21 17.32 1.81
C GLU A 90 -8.77 17.35 2.31
N LYS A 91 -8.56 17.75 3.57
CA LYS A 91 -7.22 17.80 4.13
C LYS A 91 -6.56 16.41 4.15
N ASP A 92 -7.35 15.36 4.30
CA ASP A 92 -6.79 14.01 4.31
C ASP A 92 -6.28 13.59 2.93
N GLU A 93 -7.00 13.96 1.89
CA GLU A 93 -6.54 13.70 0.52
C GLU A 93 -5.29 14.51 0.21
N LYS A 94 -5.27 15.77 0.65
CA LYS A 94 -4.10 16.60 0.43
C LYS A 94 -2.88 16.05 1.15
N MET A 95 -3.05 15.59 2.38
CA MET A 95 -1.94 15.00 3.12
C MET A 95 -1.46 13.70 2.48
N ALA A 96 -2.36 12.92 1.88
CA ALA A 96 -1.97 11.72 1.15
C ALA A 96 -1.10 12.08 -0.06
N VAL A 97 -1.47 13.13 -0.78
CA VAL A 97 -0.65 13.61 -1.89
C VAL A 97 0.69 14.13 -1.37
N ASP A 98 0.66 14.93 -0.30
CA ASP A 98 1.87 15.55 0.24
C ASP A 98 2.87 14.53 0.78
N CYS A 99 2.39 13.40 1.31
CA CYS A 99 3.30 12.36 1.80
C CYS A 99 3.85 11.48 0.67
N GLY A 100 3.43 11.72 -0.56
CA GLY A 100 3.95 11.00 -1.71
C GLY A 100 3.19 9.75 -2.09
N ALA A 101 1.97 9.56 -1.56
CA ALA A 101 1.16 8.41 -1.92
C ALA A 101 0.82 8.43 -3.40
N ASN A 102 0.75 7.25 -3.98
CA ASN A 102 0.47 7.09 -5.40
C ASN A 102 -1.02 7.05 -5.72
N ALA A 103 -1.84 6.70 -4.74
CA ALA A 103 -3.29 6.68 -4.90
C ALA A 103 -3.96 6.82 -3.54
N PHE A 104 -5.21 7.25 -3.56
CA PHE A 104 -6.02 7.40 -2.37
C PHE A 104 -7.36 6.73 -2.65
N VAL A 105 -7.78 5.81 -1.79
CA VAL A 105 -9.05 5.10 -1.93
C VAL A 105 -9.84 5.27 -0.64
N ARG A 106 -11.08 5.71 -0.74
CA ARG A 106 -11.93 5.94 0.42
C ARG A 106 -12.72 4.69 0.77
N LYS A 107 -12.84 4.40 2.05
CA LYS A 107 -13.76 3.38 2.55
C LYS A 107 -15.15 3.99 2.71
N PRO A 108 -16.22 3.28 2.43
CA PRO A 108 -16.24 1.94 1.83
C PRO A 108 -15.85 1.99 0.37
N PHE A 109 -15.23 0.93 -0.12
CA PHE A 109 -14.77 0.87 -1.50
C PHE A 109 -15.21 -0.44 -2.12
N ARG A 110 -15.21 -0.48 -3.45
CA ARG A 110 -15.45 -1.73 -4.16
C ARG A 110 -14.11 -2.44 -4.31
N ALA A 111 -14.09 -3.74 -4.04
CA ALA A 111 -12.86 -4.50 -4.20
C ALA A 111 -12.32 -4.38 -5.62
N GLN A 112 -13.19 -4.34 -6.61
CA GLN A 112 -12.78 -4.19 -8.00
C GLN A 112 -12.03 -2.89 -8.24
N GLU A 113 -12.47 -1.79 -7.63
CA GLU A 113 -11.80 -0.50 -7.74
C GLU A 113 -10.37 -0.58 -7.19
N LEU A 114 -10.22 -1.21 -6.03
CA LEU A 114 -8.90 -1.36 -5.43
C LEU A 114 -8.00 -2.20 -6.32
N ILE A 115 -8.52 -3.30 -6.84
CA ILE A 115 -7.75 -4.19 -7.71
C ILE A 115 -7.28 -3.45 -8.97
N GLU A 116 -8.15 -2.65 -9.57
CA GLU A 116 -7.80 -1.88 -10.76
C GLU A 116 -6.69 -0.88 -10.47
N ARG A 117 -6.74 -0.22 -9.30
CA ARG A 117 -5.69 0.70 -8.90
C ARG A 117 -4.36 -0.02 -8.71
N ILE A 118 -4.41 -1.20 -8.12
CA ILE A 118 -3.20 -2.00 -7.92
C ILE A 118 -2.57 -2.36 -9.26
N HIS A 119 -3.36 -2.88 -10.18
CA HIS A 119 -2.83 -3.25 -11.50
C HIS A 119 -2.23 -2.04 -12.22
N ALA A 120 -2.91 -0.90 -12.17
CA ALA A 120 -2.42 0.31 -12.82
C ALA A 120 -1.07 0.76 -12.25
N LEU A 121 -0.94 0.72 -10.92
CA LEU A 121 0.31 1.15 -10.29
C LEU A 121 1.45 0.17 -10.53
N LEU A 122 1.16 -1.13 -10.49
CA LEU A 122 2.19 -2.12 -10.77
C LEU A 122 2.69 -2.03 -12.22
N ALA A 123 1.79 -1.76 -13.16
CA ALA A 123 2.15 -1.61 -14.55
C ALA A 123 2.99 -0.35 -14.81
N ALA A 124 2.75 0.70 -14.03
CA ALA A 124 3.41 1.99 -14.24
C ALA A 124 4.74 2.12 -13.52
N ARG A 125 5.03 1.25 -12.56
CA ARG A 125 6.24 1.39 -11.75
C ARG A 125 7.49 1.11 -12.59
N PRO A 126 8.63 1.73 -12.22
CA PRO A 126 9.88 1.41 -12.91
C PRO A 126 10.25 -0.06 -12.76
N GLN A 127 10.82 -0.62 -13.81
CA GLN A 127 11.25 -2.02 -13.78
C GLN A 127 12.50 -2.15 -12.93
N ALA A 128 12.50 -3.13 -12.06
CA ALA A 128 13.67 -3.43 -11.27
C ALA A 128 14.79 -3.89 -12.19
N GLY A 129 16.00 -3.49 -11.85
CA GLY A 129 17.11 -3.87 -12.66
C GLY A 129 17.20 -3.14 -13.98
N GLY A 130 16.44 -2.11 -14.10
CA GLY A 130 16.46 -1.27 -15.25
C GLY A 130 16.17 -2.02 -16.52
N ALA A 131 15.65 -3.01 -16.37
CA ALA A 131 15.58 -3.78 -17.46
C ALA A 131 14.87 -3.12 -18.52
N SER A 132 14.89 -2.75 -18.58
CA SER A 132 14.34 -2.46 -19.27
C SER A 132 14.37 -2.18 -19.97
N SER A 133 14.54 -2.10 -19.80
CA SER A 133 14.47 -1.90 -20.26
C SER A 133 14.34 -1.72 -20.85
#